data_258f990982bc151c43a227ad89e1f9c9
#
_entry.id   258f990982bc151c43a227ad89e1f9c9
#
_cell.length_a   1.000
_cell.length_b   1.000
_cell.length_c   1.000
_cell.angle_alpha   90.00
_cell.angle_beta   90.00
_cell.angle_gamma   90.00
#
_symmetry.space_group_name_H-M   'P 1'
#
loop_
_entity.id
_entity.type
_entity.pdbx_description
1 polymer ?
#
loop_
_entity_poly.entity_id
_entity_poly.type
_entity_poly.pdbx_seq_one_letter_code
_entity_poly.pdbx_strand_id
1 'polypeptide(L)'
;MYNKILFAGIEIYIYRDDLNHPTVSGNKLHKLTPNLNLAKLRDCSSILSFGGPYSNHLHALAWACKASGLESIGVVRGELSSTLTPTLADCEKWGMTLLPLSRKDYRQCQDKLSNLEEPCRVSDIDLGLDISSIERPQSTLIVPEGGSNQIAIASLTNAYKHIFGELNKDSITHTVCATGTGATMAGLYQAAPKDCQLIAMQAVAEGEATLERIRGWLGANALRLQVEASHLGRFAKMTPELLAFIEWFEAEYDIPLDPVYTGKAMFKLKQMIDVGYFKKSDKILFVHTGGLQGRRSMTMKGAKI
;
A
#
# COMPACT_ATOMS: atom_id res chain seq x y z
N MET A 1 1.01 5.16 -17.80
CA MET A 1 0.02 4.34 -18.56
C MET A 1 -1.31 4.40 -17.81
N TYR A 2 -2.43 4.75 -18.49
CA TYR A 2 -3.75 4.81 -17.88
C TYR A 2 -4.82 4.29 -18.84
N ASN A 3 -5.92 3.78 -18.28
CA ASN A 3 -7.12 3.44 -18.99
C ASN A 3 -8.19 4.49 -18.68
N LYS A 4 -8.94 4.92 -19.69
CA LYS A 4 -10.10 5.79 -19.50
C LYS A 4 -11.36 4.96 -19.63
N ILE A 5 -12.21 5.01 -18.63
CA ILE A 5 -13.53 4.36 -18.64
C ILE A 5 -14.64 5.38 -18.39
N LEU A 6 -15.83 5.10 -18.87
CA LEU A 6 -17.03 5.86 -18.54
C LEU A 6 -17.88 5.00 -17.59
N PHE A 7 -18.08 5.47 -16.38
CA PHE A 7 -18.82 4.75 -15.36
C PHE A 7 -20.00 5.58 -14.87
N ALA A 8 -21.23 5.12 -15.13
CA ALA A 8 -22.46 5.84 -14.82
C ALA A 8 -22.46 7.32 -15.30
N GLY A 9 -21.83 7.60 -16.44
CA GLY A 9 -21.73 8.94 -17.04
C GLY A 9 -20.62 9.82 -16.47
N ILE A 10 -19.75 9.28 -15.60
CA ILE A 10 -18.57 9.97 -15.05
C ILE A 10 -17.30 9.41 -15.70
N GLU A 11 -16.39 10.28 -16.11
CA GLU A 11 -15.08 9.88 -16.64
C GLU A 11 -14.14 9.47 -15.52
N ILE A 12 -13.64 8.23 -15.57
CA ILE A 12 -12.63 7.72 -14.64
C ILE A 12 -11.37 7.37 -15.41
N TYR A 13 -10.27 7.97 -15.03
CA TYR A 13 -8.93 7.65 -15.47
C TYR A 13 -8.30 6.68 -14.47
N ILE A 14 -8.02 5.46 -14.87
CA ILE A 14 -7.39 4.45 -14.00
C ILE A 14 -5.91 4.42 -14.33
N TYR A 15 -5.09 4.97 -13.42
CA TYR A 15 -3.64 4.85 -13.55
C TYR A 15 -3.20 3.44 -13.14
N ARG A 16 -2.61 2.72 -14.10
CA ARG A 16 -2.21 1.31 -14.00
C ARG A 16 -0.81 1.17 -13.39
N ASP A 17 -0.67 1.61 -12.14
CA ASP A 17 0.58 1.46 -11.39
C ASP A 17 0.90 -0.03 -11.11
N ASP A 18 -0.12 -0.89 -11.17
CA ASP A 18 0.01 -2.35 -11.10
C ASP A 18 0.86 -2.97 -12.23
N LEU A 19 1.03 -2.27 -13.35
CA LEU A 19 1.80 -2.74 -14.50
C LEU A 19 3.27 -2.27 -14.50
N ASN A 20 3.70 -1.47 -13.51
CA ASN A 20 5.05 -0.90 -13.46
C ASN A 20 6.15 -1.94 -13.21
N HIS A 21 5.82 -3.07 -12.58
CA HIS A 21 6.75 -4.17 -12.34
C HIS A 21 6.00 -5.50 -12.10
N PRO A 22 6.47 -6.64 -12.60
CA PRO A 22 5.74 -7.91 -12.50
C PRO A 22 5.60 -8.46 -11.07
N THR A 23 6.52 -8.15 -10.17
CA THR A 23 6.52 -8.68 -8.78
C THR A 23 6.43 -7.58 -7.72
N VAL A 24 7.24 -6.52 -7.84
CA VAL A 24 7.21 -5.36 -6.93
C VAL A 24 6.23 -4.32 -7.46
N SER A 25 5.03 -4.75 -7.83
CA SER A 25 4.08 -3.92 -8.57
C SER A 25 3.46 -2.80 -7.74
N GLY A 26 3.02 -1.78 -8.46
CA GLY A 26 2.26 -0.67 -7.91
C GLY A 26 3.08 0.25 -7.03
N ASN A 27 2.41 0.84 -6.06
CA ASN A 27 3.01 1.77 -5.12
C ASN A 27 4.21 1.22 -4.33
N LYS A 28 4.41 -0.10 -4.30
CA LYS A 28 5.53 -0.73 -3.59
C LYS A 28 6.86 -0.48 -4.27
N LEU A 29 6.88 -0.44 -5.60
CA LEU A 29 8.09 -0.08 -6.36
C LEU A 29 8.59 1.31 -5.96
N HIS A 30 7.70 2.30 -5.97
CA HIS A 30 8.04 3.68 -5.62
C HIS A 30 8.49 3.83 -4.16
N LYS A 31 7.92 3.06 -3.24
CA LYS A 31 8.28 3.10 -1.82
C LYS A 31 9.59 2.38 -1.51
N LEU A 32 9.82 1.23 -2.14
CA LEU A 32 10.97 0.39 -1.83
C LEU A 32 12.26 0.89 -2.49
N THR A 33 12.19 1.41 -3.71
CA THR A 33 13.38 1.90 -4.43
C THR A 33 14.23 2.85 -3.59
N PRO A 34 13.70 3.94 -3.00
CA PRO A 34 14.53 4.84 -2.17
C PRO A 34 15.04 4.19 -0.89
N ASN A 35 14.28 3.27 -0.29
CA ASN A 35 14.70 2.54 0.91
C ASN A 35 15.86 1.57 0.61
N LEU A 36 15.81 0.86 -0.53
CA LEU A 36 16.92 0.01 -0.99
C LEU A 36 18.18 0.81 -1.28
N ASN A 37 18.02 1.96 -1.94
CA ASN A 37 19.12 2.87 -2.22
C ASN A 37 19.76 3.40 -0.93
N LEU A 38 18.93 3.77 0.05
CA LEU A 38 19.41 4.21 1.36
C LEU A 38 20.15 3.10 2.10
N ALA A 39 19.66 1.86 2.05
CA ALA A 39 20.34 0.71 2.65
C ALA A 39 21.74 0.53 2.05
N LYS A 40 21.86 0.58 0.73
CA LYS A 40 23.15 0.51 0.02
C LYS A 40 24.07 1.68 0.36
N LEU A 41 23.54 2.89 0.40
CA LEU A 41 24.32 4.10 0.74
C LEU A 41 24.86 4.08 2.16
N ARG A 42 24.15 3.41 3.08
CA ARG A 42 24.55 3.25 4.48
C ARG A 42 25.31 1.94 4.74
N ASP A 43 25.76 1.22 3.71
CA ASP A 43 26.44 -0.07 3.82
C ASP A 43 25.68 -1.10 4.67
N CYS A 44 24.34 -1.07 4.58
CA CYS A 44 23.51 -2.08 5.21
C CYS A 44 23.50 -3.35 4.37
N SER A 45 23.64 -4.51 5.01
CA SER A 45 23.56 -5.83 4.37
C SER A 45 22.14 -6.39 4.34
N SER A 46 21.24 -5.86 5.16
CA SER A 46 19.87 -6.35 5.29
C SER A 46 18.85 -5.25 5.56
N ILE A 47 17.59 -5.57 5.31
CA ILE A 47 16.43 -4.72 5.65
C ILE A 47 15.45 -5.51 6.50
N LEU A 48 15.07 -4.94 7.65
CA LEU A 48 14.00 -5.42 8.50
C LEU A 48 12.74 -4.60 8.24
N SER A 49 11.60 -5.26 8.05
CA SER A 49 10.32 -4.59 7.94
C SER A 49 9.16 -5.41 8.54
N PHE A 50 7.96 -4.85 8.50
CA PHE A 50 6.79 -5.30 9.25
C PHE A 50 5.60 -5.56 8.32
N GLY A 51 4.77 -6.54 8.68
CA GLY A 51 3.54 -6.80 7.96
C GLY A 51 2.72 -7.95 8.51
N GLY A 52 1.46 -8.06 8.07
CA GLY A 52 0.64 -9.22 8.36
C GLY A 52 0.91 -10.39 7.40
N PRO A 53 0.27 -11.57 7.63
CA PRO A 53 0.48 -12.78 6.81
C PRO A 53 0.13 -12.65 5.32
N TYR A 54 -0.58 -11.60 4.93
CA TYR A 54 -0.98 -11.29 3.56
C TYR A 54 -0.39 -9.96 3.07
N SER A 55 0.74 -9.54 3.64
CA SER A 55 1.33 -8.23 3.37
C SER A 55 1.92 -8.14 1.97
N ASN A 56 1.30 -7.31 1.12
CA ASN A 56 1.87 -6.94 -0.18
C ASN A 56 3.23 -6.23 -0.05
N HIS A 57 3.49 -5.63 1.11
CA HIS A 57 4.75 -4.96 1.37
C HIS A 57 5.87 -5.96 1.64
N LEU A 58 5.68 -6.93 2.55
CA LEU A 58 6.68 -7.97 2.82
C LEU A 58 6.99 -8.78 1.56
N HIS A 59 5.97 -9.14 0.79
CA HIS A 59 6.14 -9.82 -0.49
C HIS A 59 7.03 -9.03 -1.47
N ALA A 60 6.73 -7.76 -1.66
CA ALA A 60 7.51 -6.90 -2.53
C ALA A 60 8.94 -6.70 -2.01
N LEU A 61 9.11 -6.51 -0.70
CA LEU A 61 10.42 -6.34 -0.04
C LEU A 61 11.30 -7.57 -0.21
N ALA A 62 10.77 -8.77 0.05
CA ALA A 62 11.52 -10.02 -0.06
C ALA A 62 12.14 -10.18 -1.46
N TRP A 63 11.32 -9.98 -2.50
CA TRP A 63 11.81 -10.05 -3.87
C TRP A 63 12.82 -8.93 -4.19
N ALA A 64 12.52 -7.69 -3.79
CA ALA A 64 13.37 -6.55 -4.08
C ALA A 64 14.73 -6.64 -3.40
N CYS A 65 14.80 -7.12 -2.15
CA CYS A 65 16.05 -7.38 -1.44
C CYS A 65 16.86 -8.47 -2.15
N LYS A 66 16.22 -9.62 -2.48
CA LYS A 66 16.87 -10.69 -3.25
C LYS A 66 17.47 -10.18 -4.55
N ALA A 67 16.71 -9.41 -5.33
CA ALA A 67 17.16 -8.83 -6.59
C ALA A 67 18.27 -7.79 -6.44
N SER A 68 18.38 -7.19 -5.25
CA SER A 68 19.38 -6.16 -4.92
C SER A 68 20.60 -6.70 -4.19
N GLY A 69 20.67 -7.99 -3.91
CA GLY A 69 21.76 -8.62 -3.14
C GLY A 69 21.73 -8.25 -1.63
N LEU A 70 20.58 -7.89 -1.09
CA LEU A 70 20.34 -7.61 0.31
C LEU A 70 19.57 -8.77 0.96
N GLU A 71 19.85 -9.04 2.22
CA GLU A 71 19.01 -9.90 3.04
C GLU A 71 17.73 -9.18 3.45
N SER A 72 16.66 -9.93 3.73
CA SER A 72 15.40 -9.36 4.22
C SER A 72 14.89 -10.10 5.45
N ILE A 73 14.36 -9.33 6.40
CA ILE A 73 13.78 -9.81 7.64
C ILE A 73 12.35 -9.26 7.74
N GLY A 74 11.39 -10.16 7.79
CA GLY A 74 9.97 -9.82 7.91
C GLY A 74 9.43 -10.10 9.30
N VAL A 75 9.15 -9.06 10.09
CA VAL A 75 8.43 -9.20 11.37
C VAL A 75 6.95 -9.39 11.05
N VAL A 76 6.45 -10.60 11.29
CA VAL A 76 5.08 -11.00 10.93
C VAL A 76 4.16 -10.86 12.12
N ARG A 77 3.06 -10.13 11.93
CA ARG A 77 2.04 -9.91 12.98
C ARG A 77 1.24 -11.17 13.26
N GLY A 78 1.38 -11.71 14.46
CA GLY A 78 0.74 -12.94 14.93
C GLY A 78 1.65 -14.15 14.79
N GLU A 79 1.14 -15.31 15.20
CA GLU A 79 1.84 -16.57 15.09
C GLU A 79 1.89 -17.05 13.61
N LEU A 80 2.96 -17.75 13.26
CA LEU A 80 3.04 -18.40 11.97
C LEU A 80 2.24 -19.73 12.03
N SER A 81 1.38 -19.92 11.06
CA SER A 81 0.68 -21.20 10.86
C SER A 81 1.68 -22.26 10.39
N SER A 82 1.42 -23.54 10.71
CA SER A 82 2.16 -24.67 10.16
C SER A 82 2.16 -24.70 8.61
N THR A 83 1.12 -24.14 8.00
CA THR A 83 1.07 -23.86 6.56
C THR A 83 1.10 -22.37 6.34
N LEU A 84 2.15 -21.89 5.71
CA LEU A 84 2.29 -20.46 5.39
C LEU A 84 1.24 -20.01 4.38
N THR A 85 0.86 -18.75 4.47
CA THR A 85 0.07 -18.12 3.39
C THR A 85 0.89 -18.09 2.10
N PRO A 86 0.26 -18.08 0.89
CA PRO A 86 1.00 -17.95 -0.37
C PRO A 86 1.97 -16.76 -0.38
N THR A 87 1.59 -15.66 0.26
CA THR A 87 2.41 -14.46 0.41
C THR A 87 3.68 -14.74 1.21
N LEU A 88 3.56 -15.38 2.38
CA LEU A 88 4.74 -15.69 3.23
C LEU A 88 5.58 -16.81 2.66
N ALA A 89 4.98 -17.78 1.97
CA ALA A 89 5.71 -18.84 1.28
C ALA A 89 6.60 -18.27 0.16
N ASP A 90 6.12 -17.28 -0.58
CA ASP A 90 6.96 -16.56 -1.55
C ASP A 90 8.09 -15.78 -0.86
N CYS A 91 7.80 -15.12 0.27
CA CYS A 91 8.82 -14.39 1.04
C CYS A 91 9.96 -15.33 1.46
N GLU A 92 9.61 -16.49 2.04
CA GLU A 92 10.59 -17.51 2.44
C GLU A 92 11.38 -18.05 1.24
N LYS A 93 10.70 -18.38 0.13
CA LYS A 93 11.33 -18.81 -1.13
C LYS A 93 12.33 -17.80 -1.66
N TRP A 94 12.14 -16.52 -1.41
CA TRP A 94 13.08 -15.46 -1.81
C TRP A 94 14.13 -15.16 -0.76
N GLY A 95 14.17 -15.91 0.34
CA GLY A 95 15.20 -15.82 1.37
C GLY A 95 14.88 -14.84 2.48
N MET A 96 13.63 -14.43 2.65
CA MET A 96 13.24 -13.60 3.79
C MET A 96 13.18 -14.43 5.08
N THR A 97 13.87 -13.99 6.11
CA THR A 97 13.72 -14.52 7.46
C THR A 97 12.40 -14.02 8.05
N LEU A 98 11.52 -14.94 8.46
CA LEU A 98 10.21 -14.60 9.03
C LEU A 98 10.28 -14.66 10.57
N LEU A 99 10.04 -13.52 11.23
CA LEU A 99 10.01 -13.40 12.68
C LEU A 99 8.56 -13.18 13.14
N PRO A 100 7.89 -14.21 13.73
CA PRO A 100 6.55 -14.02 14.26
C PRO A 100 6.58 -13.16 15.52
N LEU A 101 5.59 -12.28 15.66
CA LEU A 101 5.48 -11.41 16.80
C LEU A 101 4.02 -11.33 17.27
N SER A 102 3.79 -11.44 18.57
CA SER A 102 2.43 -11.32 19.12
C SER A 102 1.80 -10.00 18.66
N ARG A 103 0.47 -9.95 18.55
CA ARG A 103 -0.23 -8.72 18.14
C ARG A 103 0.02 -7.54 19.09
N LYS A 104 0.26 -7.84 20.37
CA LYS A 104 0.56 -6.83 21.40
C LYS A 104 1.93 -6.24 21.16
N ASP A 105 2.95 -7.08 21.06
CA ASP A 105 4.34 -6.66 20.90
C ASP A 105 4.55 -5.99 19.52
N TYR A 106 3.89 -6.52 18.49
CA TYR A 106 3.88 -5.90 17.16
C TYR A 106 3.37 -4.45 17.21
N ARG A 107 2.28 -4.19 17.95
CA ARG A 107 1.74 -2.83 18.13
C ARG A 107 2.75 -1.94 18.85
N GLN A 108 3.36 -2.42 19.92
CA GLN A 108 4.39 -1.66 20.66
C GLN A 108 5.58 -1.29 19.76
N CYS A 109 6.02 -2.19 18.87
CA CYS A 109 7.03 -1.86 17.89
C CYS A 109 6.59 -0.76 16.93
N GLN A 110 5.34 -0.85 16.41
CA GLN A 110 4.80 0.18 15.50
C GLN A 110 4.69 1.54 16.19
N ASP A 111 4.28 1.57 17.47
CA ASP A 111 4.19 2.82 18.25
C ASP A 111 5.58 3.47 18.42
N LYS A 112 6.63 2.69 18.67
CA LYS A 112 8.02 3.19 18.73
C LYS A 112 8.48 3.72 17.36
N LEU A 113 8.17 3.02 16.27
CA LEU A 113 8.56 3.39 14.92
C LEU A 113 7.80 4.62 14.38
N SER A 114 6.57 4.85 14.85
CA SER A 114 5.77 6.01 14.42
C SER A 114 6.36 7.36 14.83
N ASN A 115 7.23 7.36 15.85
CA ASN A 115 7.93 8.53 16.36
C ASN A 115 9.29 8.78 15.70
N LEU A 116 9.71 7.91 14.75
CA LEU A 116 10.98 8.10 14.07
C LEU A 116 10.83 9.08 12.89
N GLU A 117 11.60 10.13 12.91
CA GLU A 117 11.65 11.10 11.82
C GLU A 117 12.41 10.56 10.61
N GLU A 118 13.48 9.79 10.86
CA GLU A 118 14.35 9.22 9.82
C GLU A 118 14.50 7.71 9.94
N PRO A 119 14.79 6.99 8.83
CA PRO A 119 15.15 5.59 8.86
C PRO A 119 16.39 5.34 9.71
N CYS A 120 16.34 4.35 10.59
CA CYS A 120 17.43 3.98 11.50
C CYS A 120 17.82 2.51 11.32
N ARG A 121 18.93 2.09 11.95
CA ARG A 121 19.32 0.69 12.02
C ARG A 121 18.67 0.01 13.23
N VAL A 122 18.63 -1.32 13.19
CA VAL A 122 18.10 -2.12 14.31
C VAL A 122 18.89 -1.87 15.59
N SER A 123 20.21 -1.63 15.49
CA SER A 123 21.07 -1.29 16.63
C SER A 123 20.76 0.05 17.29
N ASP A 124 20.10 0.95 16.59
CA ASP A 124 19.94 2.35 17.02
C ASP A 124 18.66 2.56 17.87
N ILE A 125 17.81 1.53 17.96
CA ILE A 125 16.52 1.61 18.66
C ILE A 125 16.19 0.31 19.38
N ASP A 126 15.75 0.41 20.62
CA ASP A 126 15.14 -0.73 21.34
C ASP A 126 13.67 -0.91 20.91
N LEU A 127 13.43 -1.82 19.98
CA LEU A 127 12.08 -2.21 19.56
C LEU A 127 11.39 -3.16 20.54
N GLY A 128 12.10 -3.71 21.52
CA GLY A 128 11.60 -4.79 22.38
C GLY A 128 11.44 -6.11 21.63
N LEU A 129 12.18 -6.28 20.52
CA LEU A 129 12.25 -7.53 19.76
C LEU A 129 13.40 -8.37 20.29
N ASP A 130 13.22 -9.68 20.29
CA ASP A 130 14.36 -10.57 20.37
C ASP A 130 15.12 -10.53 19.04
N ILE A 131 16.20 -9.74 19.03
CA ILE A 131 17.09 -9.57 17.88
C ILE A 131 18.22 -10.58 17.85
N SER A 132 18.25 -11.57 18.75
CA SER A 132 19.31 -12.59 18.81
C SER A 132 19.44 -13.40 17.52
N SER A 133 18.35 -13.51 16.76
CA SER A 133 18.31 -14.14 15.43
C SER A 133 18.78 -13.23 14.29
N ILE A 134 19.04 -11.95 14.55
CA ILE A 134 19.55 -11.00 13.57
C ILE A 134 21.08 -10.97 13.67
N GLU A 135 21.76 -11.59 12.72
CA GLU A 135 23.22 -11.74 12.76
C GLU A 135 23.96 -10.40 12.79
N ARG A 136 23.44 -9.37 12.13
CA ARG A 136 24.09 -8.06 11.95
C ARG A 136 23.14 -6.90 12.20
N PRO A 137 22.69 -6.66 13.45
CA PRO A 137 21.74 -5.56 13.75
C PRO A 137 22.29 -4.18 13.33
N GLN A 138 23.61 -3.96 13.44
CA GLN A 138 24.30 -2.71 13.09
C GLN A 138 24.34 -2.44 11.58
N SER A 139 24.11 -3.45 10.74
CA SER A 139 24.00 -3.32 9.28
C SER A 139 22.61 -3.68 8.74
N THR A 140 21.60 -3.65 9.60
CA THR A 140 20.20 -3.90 9.26
C THR A 140 19.40 -2.59 9.31
N LEU A 141 18.93 -2.12 8.15
CA LEU A 141 18.07 -0.92 8.07
C LEU A 141 16.63 -1.29 8.43
N ILE A 142 15.97 -0.46 9.24
CA ILE A 142 14.55 -0.59 9.51
C ILE A 142 13.74 0.20 8.47
N VAL A 143 12.80 -0.49 7.82
CA VAL A 143 11.80 0.10 6.93
C VAL A 143 10.42 -0.10 7.57
N PRO A 144 9.66 0.95 7.90
CA PRO A 144 8.36 0.83 8.56
C PRO A 144 7.35 0.03 7.76
N GLU A 145 6.26 -0.41 8.42
CA GLU A 145 5.16 -1.15 7.79
C GLU A 145 4.67 -0.44 6.52
N GLY A 146 4.47 -1.22 5.45
CA GLY A 146 4.03 -0.70 4.17
C GLY A 146 5.09 0.09 3.40
N GLY A 147 6.35 0.16 3.88
CA GLY A 147 7.42 0.97 3.30
C GLY A 147 7.19 2.48 3.48
N SER A 148 6.53 2.88 4.57
CA SER A 148 5.98 4.22 4.73
C SER A 148 6.87 5.10 5.59
N ASN A 149 7.62 5.99 4.94
CA ASN A 149 8.49 7.02 5.55
C ASN A 149 8.61 8.22 4.60
N GLN A 150 9.27 9.28 5.02
CA GLN A 150 9.40 10.53 4.25
C GLN A 150 10.08 10.34 2.89
N ILE A 151 11.13 9.50 2.81
CA ILE A 151 11.81 9.26 1.52
C ILE A 151 10.92 8.52 0.52
N ALA A 152 10.07 7.60 1.00
CA ALA A 152 9.08 6.94 0.19
C ALA A 152 7.98 7.90 -0.29
N ILE A 153 7.53 8.83 0.57
CA ILE A 153 6.54 9.86 0.20
C ILE A 153 7.12 10.79 -0.88
N ALA A 154 8.37 11.23 -0.73
CA ALA A 154 9.04 12.06 -1.73
C ALA A 154 9.14 11.34 -3.08
N SER A 155 9.49 10.05 -3.08
CA SER A 155 9.54 9.22 -4.29
C SER A 155 8.16 9.07 -4.95
N LEU A 156 7.12 8.79 -4.17
CA LEU A 156 5.73 8.72 -4.65
C LEU A 156 5.27 10.06 -5.24
N THR A 157 5.60 11.17 -4.57
CA THR A 157 5.29 12.53 -5.04
C THR A 157 5.88 12.77 -6.43
N ASN A 158 7.16 12.42 -6.61
CA ASN A 158 7.84 12.59 -7.89
C ASN A 158 7.22 11.71 -8.99
N ALA A 159 6.92 10.44 -8.68
CA ALA A 159 6.28 9.53 -9.62
C ALA A 159 4.90 10.04 -10.06
N TYR A 160 4.08 10.50 -9.10
CA TYR A 160 2.72 10.93 -9.40
C TYR A 160 2.62 12.33 -10.01
N LYS A 161 3.59 13.22 -9.81
CA LYS A 161 3.68 14.50 -10.54
C LYS A 161 3.69 14.29 -12.06
N HIS A 162 4.37 13.26 -12.53
CA HIS A 162 4.41 12.93 -13.95
C HIS A 162 3.02 12.60 -14.50
N ILE A 163 2.21 11.85 -13.73
CA ILE A 163 0.84 11.47 -14.13
C ILE A 163 -0.04 12.69 -14.28
N PHE A 164 -0.03 13.59 -13.30
CA PHE A 164 -0.80 14.82 -13.37
C PHE A 164 -0.33 15.72 -14.52
N GLY A 165 0.97 15.71 -14.86
CA GLY A 165 1.52 16.39 -16.03
C GLY A 165 0.95 15.84 -17.35
N GLU A 166 0.86 14.52 -17.49
CA GLU A 166 0.25 13.85 -18.65
C GLU A 166 -1.25 14.13 -18.77
N LEU A 167 -1.96 14.15 -17.62
CA LEU A 167 -3.41 14.36 -17.55
C LEU A 167 -3.81 15.85 -17.42
N ASN A 168 -2.88 16.77 -17.48
CA ASN A 168 -3.13 18.21 -17.24
C ASN A 168 -4.24 18.80 -18.13
N LYS A 169 -4.40 18.29 -19.35
CA LYS A 169 -5.46 18.72 -20.30
C LYS A 169 -6.87 18.30 -19.86
N ASP A 170 -6.97 17.33 -18.96
CA ASP A 170 -8.22 16.70 -18.58
C ASP A 170 -8.81 17.26 -17.27
N SER A 171 -8.12 18.15 -16.59
CA SER A 171 -8.61 18.83 -15.37
C SER A 171 -9.19 17.88 -14.34
N ILE A 172 -8.36 16.93 -13.84
CA ILE A 172 -8.76 15.97 -12.82
C ILE A 172 -9.29 16.70 -11.58
N THR A 173 -10.55 16.45 -11.24
CA THR A 173 -11.23 17.08 -10.09
C THR A 173 -11.04 16.30 -8.80
N HIS A 174 -10.97 14.96 -8.91
CA HIS A 174 -10.83 14.05 -7.76
C HIS A 174 -9.76 13.00 -8.02
N THR A 175 -8.96 12.71 -7.00
CA THR A 175 -8.04 11.57 -7.02
C THR A 175 -8.41 10.58 -5.93
N VAL A 176 -8.59 9.33 -6.30
CA VAL A 176 -9.05 8.24 -5.44
C VAL A 176 -7.97 7.17 -5.35
N CYS A 177 -7.64 6.74 -4.14
CA CYS A 177 -6.66 5.69 -3.91
C CYS A 177 -7.03 4.83 -2.70
N ALA A 178 -6.83 3.51 -2.84
CA ALA A 178 -6.91 2.59 -1.69
C ALA A 178 -5.83 2.92 -0.66
N THR A 179 -6.21 2.99 0.60
CA THR A 179 -5.33 3.45 1.67
C THR A 179 -5.24 2.44 2.80
N GLY A 180 -4.00 2.01 3.11
CA GLY A 180 -3.63 1.31 4.33
C GLY A 180 -2.83 2.27 5.23
N THR A 181 -1.48 2.27 5.13
CA THR A 181 -0.60 3.13 5.94
C THR A 181 -0.68 4.63 5.64
N GLY A 182 -1.23 5.03 4.49
CA GLY A 182 -1.46 6.44 4.11
C GLY A 182 -0.36 7.09 3.27
N ALA A 183 0.88 6.58 3.24
CA ALA A 183 1.99 7.24 2.54
C ALA A 183 1.75 7.45 1.03
N THR A 184 1.04 6.54 0.36
CA THR A 184 0.68 6.70 -1.06
C THR A 184 -0.25 7.89 -1.24
N MET A 185 -1.24 8.04 -0.38
CA MET A 185 -2.14 9.18 -0.40
C MET A 185 -1.41 10.50 -0.08
N ALA A 186 -0.44 10.47 0.84
CA ALA A 186 0.39 11.64 1.13
C ALA A 186 1.20 12.07 -0.11
N GLY A 187 1.82 11.12 -0.82
CA GLY A 187 2.52 11.39 -2.08
C GLY A 187 1.60 11.95 -3.17
N LEU A 188 0.40 11.37 -3.33
CA LEU A 188 -0.61 11.87 -4.26
C LEU A 188 -1.07 13.30 -3.90
N TYR A 189 -1.27 13.58 -2.61
CA TYR A 189 -1.68 14.89 -2.14
C TYR A 189 -0.66 15.98 -2.51
N GLN A 190 0.63 15.68 -2.34
CA GLN A 190 1.73 16.60 -2.69
C GLN A 190 1.91 16.75 -4.21
N ALA A 191 1.56 15.72 -4.99
CA ALA A 191 1.69 15.72 -6.44
C ALA A 191 0.51 16.38 -7.16
N ALA A 192 -0.70 16.27 -6.60
CA ALA A 192 -1.94 16.69 -7.24
C ALA A 192 -2.08 18.22 -7.36
N PRO A 193 -2.74 18.70 -8.41
CA PRO A 193 -3.12 20.12 -8.55
C PRO A 193 -3.88 20.62 -7.32
N LYS A 194 -3.76 21.94 -7.03
CA LYS A 194 -4.34 22.56 -5.82
C LYS A 194 -5.86 22.43 -5.75
N ASP A 195 -6.53 22.37 -6.88
CA ASP A 195 -8.00 22.28 -6.97
C ASP A 195 -8.52 20.82 -6.96
N CYS A 196 -7.61 19.84 -7.02
CA CYS A 196 -7.98 18.43 -7.00
C CYS A 196 -8.29 17.98 -5.56
N GLN A 197 -9.46 17.35 -5.36
CA GLN A 197 -9.84 16.72 -4.10
C GLN A 197 -9.23 15.31 -4.01
N LEU A 198 -8.77 14.93 -2.81
CA LEU A 198 -8.14 13.63 -2.58
C LEU A 198 -9.07 12.78 -1.70
N ILE A 199 -9.41 11.57 -2.17
CA ILE A 199 -10.27 10.63 -1.43
C ILE A 199 -9.46 9.38 -1.11
N ALA A 200 -9.10 9.23 0.16
CA ALA A 200 -8.44 8.05 0.69
C ALA A 200 -9.47 6.97 1.02
N MET A 201 -9.52 5.90 0.24
CA MET A 201 -10.39 4.75 0.48
C MET A 201 -9.76 3.84 1.52
N GLN A 202 -10.22 3.94 2.77
CA GLN A 202 -9.66 3.22 3.91
C GLN A 202 -9.98 1.73 3.82
N ALA A 203 -8.97 0.90 3.53
CA ALA A 203 -9.10 -0.55 3.40
C ALA A 203 -9.02 -1.30 4.74
N VAL A 204 -8.51 -0.64 5.78
CA VAL A 204 -8.35 -1.16 7.15
C VAL A 204 -9.22 -0.33 8.10
N ALA A 205 -9.92 -0.99 9.03
CA ALA A 205 -10.79 -0.31 9.99
C ALA A 205 -9.96 0.33 11.13
N GLU A 206 -9.38 1.50 10.88
CA GLU A 206 -8.55 2.26 11.82
C GLU A 206 -9.24 3.57 12.29
N GLY A 207 -10.46 3.83 11.85
CA GLY A 207 -11.17 5.06 12.20
C GLY A 207 -10.41 6.32 11.73
N GLU A 208 -10.25 7.29 12.61
CA GLU A 208 -9.56 8.56 12.32
C GLU A 208 -8.04 8.43 12.24
N ALA A 209 -7.44 7.35 12.77
CA ALA A 209 -5.99 7.18 12.82
C ALA A 209 -5.32 7.24 11.43
N THR A 210 -6.00 6.78 10.37
CA THR A 210 -5.50 6.92 9.00
C THR A 210 -5.39 8.38 8.58
N LEU A 211 -6.39 9.20 8.88
CA LEU A 211 -6.41 10.63 8.57
C LEU A 211 -5.33 11.38 9.36
N GLU A 212 -5.22 11.09 10.66
CA GLU A 212 -4.20 11.68 11.53
C GLU A 212 -2.79 11.36 11.06
N ARG A 213 -2.55 10.11 10.67
CA ARG A 213 -1.25 9.67 10.15
C ARG A 213 -0.89 10.40 8.85
N ILE A 214 -1.84 10.54 7.91
CA ILE A 214 -1.60 11.28 6.67
C ILE A 214 -1.35 12.77 6.97
N ARG A 215 -2.12 13.37 7.87
CA ARG A 215 -1.90 14.75 8.31
C ARG A 215 -0.55 14.95 8.98
N GLY A 216 -0.06 13.98 9.75
CA GLY A 216 1.27 14.00 10.34
C GLY A 216 2.38 14.16 9.29
N TRP A 217 2.21 13.55 8.12
CA TRP A 217 3.17 13.71 7.01
C TRP A 217 2.97 14.96 6.17
N LEU A 218 1.75 15.49 6.09
CA LEU A 218 1.41 16.64 5.23
C LEU A 218 1.38 17.97 5.97
N GLY A 219 1.42 17.95 7.31
CA GLY A 219 1.12 19.09 8.16
C GLY A 219 -0.39 19.31 8.33
N ALA A 220 -0.77 20.23 9.21
CA ALA A 220 -2.17 20.46 9.61
C ALA A 220 -3.12 20.89 8.47
N ASN A 221 -2.60 21.32 7.32
CA ASN A 221 -3.36 21.95 6.24
C ASN A 221 -3.81 20.97 5.14
N ALA A 222 -4.05 19.68 5.45
CA ALA A 222 -4.55 18.72 4.47
C ALA A 222 -6.05 18.90 4.15
N LEU A 223 -6.46 20.13 3.78
CA LEU A 223 -7.86 20.53 3.60
C LEU A 223 -8.58 19.84 2.43
N ARG A 224 -7.81 19.37 1.43
CA ARG A 224 -8.34 18.68 0.24
C ARG A 224 -8.47 17.18 0.42
N LEU A 225 -8.15 16.64 1.61
CA LEU A 225 -8.15 15.23 1.90
C LEU A 225 -9.42 14.82 2.63
N GLN A 226 -10.12 13.84 2.06
CA GLN A 226 -11.22 13.12 2.67
C GLN A 226 -10.84 11.65 2.85
N VAL A 227 -11.30 11.03 3.93
CA VAL A 227 -11.13 9.59 4.18
C VAL A 227 -12.51 8.93 4.17
N GLU A 228 -12.67 7.94 3.30
CA GLU A 228 -13.90 7.17 3.15
C GLU A 228 -13.68 5.71 3.58
N ALA A 229 -14.58 5.19 4.39
CA ALA A 229 -14.54 3.80 4.83
C ALA A 229 -14.88 2.85 3.67
N SER A 230 -13.94 2.01 3.27
CA SER A 230 -14.12 0.95 2.27
C SER A 230 -13.86 -0.47 2.83
N HIS A 231 -13.53 -0.58 4.11
CA HIS A 231 -13.04 -1.82 4.76
C HIS A 231 -14.12 -2.89 5.02
N LEU A 232 -15.41 -2.62 4.79
CA LEU A 232 -16.53 -3.55 5.03
C LEU A 232 -16.56 -4.15 6.45
N GLY A 233 -16.14 -3.36 7.46
CA GLY A 233 -16.14 -3.68 8.88
C GLY A 233 -14.86 -4.31 9.42
N ARG A 234 -14.04 -5.02 8.61
CA ARG A 234 -12.74 -5.55 9.04
C ARG A 234 -11.80 -5.82 7.86
N PHE A 235 -10.50 -5.93 8.20
CA PHE A 235 -9.45 -6.26 7.23
C PHE A 235 -9.74 -7.59 6.50
N ALA A 236 -9.52 -7.60 5.19
CA ALA A 236 -9.71 -8.75 4.31
C ALA A 236 -11.10 -9.42 4.38
N LYS A 237 -12.13 -8.73 4.92
CA LYS A 237 -13.51 -9.19 4.79
C LYS A 237 -13.93 -9.04 3.32
N MET A 238 -14.48 -10.08 2.78
CA MET A 238 -15.05 -10.15 1.42
C MET A 238 -16.52 -10.49 1.55
N THR A 239 -17.36 -9.79 0.80
CA THR A 239 -18.77 -10.09 0.69
C THR A 239 -19.07 -10.63 -0.71
N PRO A 240 -20.14 -11.41 -0.91
CA PRO A 240 -20.53 -11.87 -2.24
C PRO A 240 -20.70 -10.72 -3.24
N GLU A 241 -21.23 -9.57 -2.79
CA GLU A 241 -21.43 -8.40 -3.62
C GLU A 241 -20.11 -7.78 -4.10
N LEU A 242 -19.10 -7.72 -3.20
CA LEU A 242 -17.76 -7.26 -3.57
C LEU A 242 -17.11 -8.19 -4.60
N LEU A 243 -17.23 -9.52 -4.41
CA LEU A 243 -16.65 -10.49 -5.32
C LEU A 243 -17.31 -10.43 -6.70
N ALA A 244 -18.63 -10.42 -6.74
CA ALA A 244 -19.39 -10.26 -8.00
C ALA A 244 -19.04 -8.95 -8.72
N PHE A 245 -18.83 -7.86 -7.95
CA PHE A 245 -18.39 -6.59 -8.52
C PHE A 245 -16.99 -6.68 -9.14
N ILE A 246 -16.04 -7.33 -8.46
CA ILE A 246 -14.66 -7.49 -8.97
C ILE A 246 -14.68 -8.31 -10.26
N GLU A 247 -15.41 -9.43 -10.28
CA GLU A 247 -15.55 -10.28 -11.47
C GLU A 247 -16.17 -9.51 -12.63
N TRP A 248 -17.27 -8.79 -12.38
CA TRP A 248 -17.91 -7.95 -13.39
C TRP A 248 -16.98 -6.85 -13.91
N PHE A 249 -16.25 -6.15 -13.00
CA PHE A 249 -15.38 -5.05 -13.37
C PHE A 249 -14.21 -5.53 -14.25
N GLU A 250 -13.62 -6.67 -13.89
CA GLU A 250 -12.55 -7.28 -14.67
C GLU A 250 -13.05 -7.73 -16.06
N ALA A 251 -14.23 -8.36 -16.13
CA ALA A 251 -14.83 -8.80 -17.39
C ALA A 251 -15.18 -7.62 -18.32
N GLU A 252 -15.65 -6.51 -17.77
CA GLU A 252 -16.08 -5.33 -18.53
C GLU A 252 -14.92 -4.47 -19.03
N TYR A 253 -13.87 -4.31 -18.19
CA TYR A 253 -12.80 -3.35 -18.46
C TYR A 253 -11.42 -3.97 -18.69
N ASP A 254 -11.26 -5.27 -18.54
CA ASP A 254 -9.97 -6.00 -18.58
C ASP A 254 -8.96 -5.41 -17.56
N ILE A 255 -9.45 -5.05 -16.39
CA ILE A 255 -8.65 -4.48 -15.30
C ILE A 255 -8.86 -5.31 -14.04
N PRO A 256 -7.92 -6.21 -13.68
CA PRO A 256 -8.01 -7.01 -12.48
C PRO A 256 -7.89 -6.14 -11.22
N LEU A 257 -8.68 -6.43 -10.21
CA LEU A 257 -8.63 -5.74 -8.91
C LEU A 257 -8.25 -6.73 -7.80
N ASP A 258 -7.47 -6.29 -6.82
CA ASP A 258 -7.25 -7.05 -5.61
C ASP A 258 -8.44 -6.87 -4.65
N PRO A 259 -8.88 -7.89 -3.93
CA PRO A 259 -10.09 -7.82 -3.14
C PRO A 259 -9.93 -7.15 -1.76
N VAL A 260 -8.70 -6.84 -1.36
CA VAL A 260 -8.41 -6.24 -0.05
C VAL A 260 -8.35 -4.73 -0.13
N TYR A 261 -7.70 -4.20 -1.17
CA TYR A 261 -7.43 -2.78 -1.35
C TYR A 261 -8.16 -2.19 -2.56
N THR A 262 -7.69 -2.47 -3.77
CA THR A 262 -8.18 -1.81 -5.00
C THR A 262 -9.62 -2.18 -5.33
N GLY A 263 -10.02 -3.41 -5.13
CA GLY A 263 -11.41 -3.87 -5.33
C GLY A 263 -12.38 -3.18 -4.37
N LYS A 264 -12.04 -3.12 -3.07
CA LYS A 264 -12.87 -2.40 -2.10
C LYS A 264 -12.96 -0.91 -2.40
N ALA A 265 -11.82 -0.30 -2.79
CA ALA A 265 -11.78 1.11 -3.13
C ALA A 265 -12.64 1.43 -4.36
N MET A 266 -12.54 0.62 -5.41
CA MET A 266 -13.35 0.80 -6.62
C MET A 266 -14.84 0.50 -6.36
N PHE A 267 -15.15 -0.51 -5.54
CA PHE A 267 -16.52 -0.81 -5.14
C PHE A 267 -17.16 0.34 -4.34
N LYS A 268 -16.39 0.93 -3.41
CA LYS A 268 -16.85 2.12 -2.67
C LYS A 268 -17.01 3.33 -3.59
N LEU A 269 -16.08 3.53 -4.53
CA LEU A 269 -16.18 4.59 -5.53
C LEU A 269 -17.47 4.44 -6.36
N LYS A 270 -17.79 3.20 -6.80
CA LYS A 270 -19.07 2.91 -7.46
C LYS A 270 -20.25 3.34 -6.60
N GLN A 271 -20.29 2.95 -5.34
CA GLN A 271 -21.39 3.30 -4.44
C GLN A 271 -21.54 4.83 -4.29
N MET A 272 -20.42 5.57 -4.22
CA MET A 272 -20.44 7.03 -4.17
C MET A 272 -21.01 7.65 -5.46
N ILE A 273 -20.67 7.08 -6.60
CA ILE A 273 -21.22 7.50 -7.91
C ILE A 273 -22.72 7.22 -7.97
N ASP A 274 -23.16 6.04 -7.56
CA ASP A 274 -24.57 5.62 -7.59
C ASP A 274 -25.48 6.53 -6.74
N VAL A 275 -24.97 7.05 -5.63
CA VAL A 275 -25.72 8.00 -4.76
C VAL A 275 -25.56 9.47 -5.19
N GLY A 276 -24.89 9.74 -6.32
CA GLY A 276 -24.76 11.10 -6.86
C GLY A 276 -23.77 11.99 -6.12
N TYR A 277 -22.76 11.42 -5.45
CA TYR A 277 -21.72 12.18 -4.77
C TYR A 277 -20.92 13.07 -5.74
N PHE A 278 -20.66 12.58 -6.94
CA PHE A 278 -19.93 13.29 -7.99
C PHE A 278 -20.89 13.94 -9.00
N LYS A 279 -20.47 15.08 -9.55
CA LYS A 279 -21.14 15.73 -10.67
C LYS A 279 -20.76 15.04 -11.98
N LYS A 280 -21.62 15.11 -13.00
CA LYS A 280 -21.32 14.58 -14.36
C LYS A 280 -20.11 15.23 -15.02
N SER A 281 -19.76 16.44 -14.59
CA SER A 281 -18.57 17.16 -15.06
C SER A 281 -17.29 16.78 -14.36
N ASP A 282 -17.36 15.99 -13.27
CA ASP A 282 -16.19 15.58 -12.53
C ASP A 282 -15.39 14.54 -13.31
N LYS A 283 -14.08 14.63 -13.20
CA LYS A 283 -13.12 13.69 -13.76
C LYS A 283 -12.31 13.09 -12.63
N ILE A 284 -12.34 11.78 -12.53
CA ILE A 284 -11.76 11.05 -11.40
C ILE A 284 -10.50 10.34 -11.87
N LEU A 285 -9.39 10.55 -11.17
CA LEU A 285 -8.21 9.70 -11.27
C LEU A 285 -8.29 8.62 -10.18
N PHE A 286 -8.40 7.37 -10.57
CA PHE A 286 -8.25 6.23 -9.67
C PHE A 286 -6.85 5.65 -9.81
N VAL A 287 -6.10 5.55 -8.70
CA VAL A 287 -4.76 4.96 -8.71
C VAL A 287 -4.84 3.49 -8.35
N HIS A 288 -4.60 2.62 -9.33
CA HIS A 288 -4.52 1.18 -9.15
C HIS A 288 -3.15 0.79 -8.57
N THR A 289 -3.08 0.69 -7.26
CA THR A 289 -1.82 0.52 -6.49
C THR A 289 -1.21 -0.88 -6.52
N GLY A 290 -1.68 -1.77 -7.38
CA GLY A 290 -1.20 -3.17 -7.46
C GLY A 290 -1.79 -4.07 -6.37
N GLY A 291 -1.02 -5.03 -5.90
CA GLY A 291 -1.44 -5.98 -4.86
C GLY A 291 -2.11 -7.25 -5.39
N LEU A 292 -2.11 -7.48 -6.68
CA LEU A 292 -2.80 -8.61 -7.34
C LEU A 292 -2.31 -9.98 -6.87
N GLN A 293 -1.09 -10.09 -6.35
CA GLN A 293 -0.58 -11.33 -5.74
C GLN A 293 -1.47 -11.82 -4.58
N GLY A 294 -2.16 -10.92 -3.90
CA GLY A 294 -3.10 -11.24 -2.81
C GLY A 294 -4.32 -12.06 -3.26
N ARG A 295 -4.66 -12.05 -4.55
CA ARG A 295 -5.77 -12.85 -5.13
C ARG A 295 -5.59 -14.35 -4.89
N ARG A 296 -4.35 -14.86 -4.92
CA ARG A 296 -4.05 -16.29 -4.65
C ARG A 296 -4.52 -16.77 -3.28
N SER A 297 -4.56 -15.89 -2.31
CA SER A 297 -5.05 -16.20 -0.95
C SER A 297 -6.56 -16.42 -0.88
N MET A 298 -7.30 -16.05 -1.91
CA MET A 298 -8.76 -16.19 -2.00
C MET A 298 -9.17 -17.53 -2.57
N THR A 299 -8.42 -18.01 -3.56
CA THR A 299 -8.62 -19.34 -4.14
C THR A 299 -8.51 -20.43 -3.05
N MET A 300 -7.62 -20.24 -2.06
CA MET A 300 -7.50 -21.15 -0.91
C MET A 300 -8.69 -21.09 0.05
N LYS A 301 -9.49 -20.01 0.04
CA LYS A 301 -10.70 -19.86 0.88
C LYS A 301 -11.99 -20.26 0.15
N GLY A 302 -11.88 -20.88 -1.02
CA GLY A 302 -13.02 -21.38 -1.80
C GLY A 302 -13.75 -20.31 -2.62
N ALA A 303 -13.26 -19.09 -2.69
CA ALA A 303 -13.73 -18.11 -3.66
C ALA A 303 -12.93 -18.34 -4.97
N LYS A 304 -13.61 -18.74 -6.04
CA LYS A 304 -13.05 -18.69 -7.40
C LYS A 304 -13.12 -17.25 -7.89
N ILE A 305 -11.99 -16.61 -8.10
CA ILE A 305 -11.86 -15.39 -8.90
C ILE A 305 -10.79 -15.64 -9.94
#